data_092e43e8dba641a0f64e96a035586da4
#
_entry.id   092e43e8dba641a0f64e96a035586da4
#
_cell.length_a   1.000
_cell.length_b   1.000
_cell.length_c   1.000
_cell.angle_alpha   90.00
_cell.angle_beta   90.00
_cell.angle_gamma   90.00
#
_symmetry.space_group_name_H-M   'P 1'
#
loop_
_entity.id
_entity.type
_entity.pdbx_description
1 polymer ?
#
loop_
_entity_poly.entity_id
_entity_poly.type
_entity_poly.pdbx_seq_one_letter_code
_entity_poly.pdbx_strand_id
1 'polypeptide(L)'
;MSADFRMVCLYIEPDYFDTLSVGQLVYGQVSQFVGNYLLPIFQLEAEQADYLQKTLVLFSSRLEELHLYRDGIVRHLCSFLLLQMADALYQKNRETTGFANRSTEIFRNFKRLLVHHYREQHNISFYADRLHISTTYLSRIVRNITGHTVCFHISELLCADARKLLECTDKDVKEIADELGFSDQSVFGKFFVRKTGLSPLKYRMRRWEVSK
;
A
#
# COMPACT_ATOMS: atom_id res chain seq x y z
N MET A 1 -18.83 9.73 26.48
CA MET A 1 -18.47 8.34 26.05
C MET A 1 -19.35 7.41 26.86
N SER A 2 -20.07 6.49 26.21
CA SER A 2 -20.88 5.49 26.92
C SER A 2 -19.95 4.55 27.70
N ALA A 3 -20.40 4.03 28.86
CA ALA A 3 -19.63 3.14 29.71
C ALA A 3 -19.23 1.80 29.03
N ASP A 4 -19.82 1.50 27.88
CA ASP A 4 -19.64 0.24 27.12
C ASP A 4 -18.77 0.38 25.87
N PHE A 5 -18.10 1.52 25.67
CA PHE A 5 -17.22 1.72 24.50
C PHE A 5 -15.95 0.89 24.67
N ARG A 6 -15.74 -0.07 23.74
CA ARG A 6 -14.51 -0.87 23.63
C ARG A 6 -13.86 -0.56 22.28
N MET A 7 -12.55 -0.38 22.27
CA MET A 7 -11.77 -0.12 21.07
C MET A 7 -10.63 -1.15 20.98
N VAL A 8 -10.47 -1.73 19.80
CA VAL A 8 -9.30 -2.53 19.45
C VAL A 8 -8.58 -1.78 18.32
N CYS A 9 -7.29 -1.56 18.47
CA CYS A 9 -6.44 -0.94 17.46
C CYS A 9 -5.46 -1.98 16.92
N LEU A 10 -5.47 -2.19 15.60
CA LEU A 10 -4.48 -3.01 14.91
C LEU A 10 -3.58 -2.06 14.10
N TYR A 11 -2.29 -2.07 14.41
CA TYR A 11 -1.26 -1.39 13.63
C TYR A 11 -0.41 -2.44 12.92
N ILE A 12 -0.26 -2.29 11.62
CA ILE A 12 0.59 -3.16 10.78
C ILE A 12 1.66 -2.27 10.17
N GLU A 13 2.93 -2.60 10.44
CA GLU A 13 4.04 -1.88 9.84
C GLU A 13 4.02 -2.03 8.30
N PRO A 14 4.33 -0.95 7.54
CA PRO A 14 4.31 -0.99 6.09
C PRO A 14 5.16 -2.12 5.50
N ASP A 15 6.38 -2.31 6.01
CA ASP A 15 7.30 -3.35 5.54
C ASP A 15 6.75 -4.77 5.80
N TYR A 16 6.07 -4.98 6.92
CA TYR A 16 5.41 -6.26 7.21
C TYR A 16 4.19 -6.47 6.30
N PHE A 17 3.38 -5.42 6.07
CA PHE A 17 2.23 -5.47 5.17
C PHE A 17 2.65 -5.88 3.74
N ASP A 18 3.76 -5.36 3.24
CA ASP A 18 4.29 -5.68 1.92
C ASP A 18 4.75 -7.15 1.79
N THR A 19 5.07 -7.82 2.91
CA THR A 19 5.39 -9.26 2.92
C THR A 19 4.16 -10.16 2.82
N LEU A 20 2.96 -9.61 3.03
CA LEU A 20 1.72 -10.38 3.00
C LEU A 20 1.25 -10.58 1.55
N SER A 21 1.00 -11.82 1.17
CA SER A 21 0.50 -12.17 -0.18
C SER A 21 -0.83 -11.47 -0.54
N VAL A 22 -1.62 -11.13 0.46
CA VAL A 22 -2.92 -10.44 0.32
C VAL A 22 -2.80 -8.92 0.34
N GLY A 23 -1.63 -8.37 0.67
CA GLY A 23 -1.43 -6.93 0.86
C GLY A 23 -1.85 -6.10 -0.35
N GLN A 24 -1.45 -6.50 -1.55
CA GLN A 24 -1.83 -5.81 -2.79
C GLN A 24 -3.33 -5.88 -3.09
N LEU A 25 -3.97 -7.02 -2.82
CA LEU A 25 -5.41 -7.20 -3.01
C LEU A 25 -6.20 -6.28 -2.08
N VAL A 26 -5.85 -6.29 -0.81
CA VAL A 26 -6.51 -5.52 0.24
C VAL A 26 -6.24 -4.03 0.10
N TYR A 27 -5.02 -3.63 -0.27
CA TYR A 27 -4.66 -2.23 -0.48
C TYR A 27 -5.59 -1.53 -1.48
N GLY A 28 -5.94 -2.22 -2.58
CA GLY A 28 -6.89 -1.68 -3.57
C GLY A 28 -8.28 -1.41 -2.99
N GLN A 29 -8.79 -2.29 -2.14
CA GLN A 29 -10.11 -2.15 -1.51
C GLN A 29 -10.09 -1.05 -0.43
N VAL A 30 -9.11 -1.08 0.46
CA VAL A 30 -8.98 -0.11 1.55
C VAL A 30 -8.71 1.30 1.03
N SER A 31 -7.79 1.46 0.07
CA SER A 31 -7.48 2.79 -0.49
C SER A 31 -8.67 3.40 -1.23
N GLN A 32 -9.48 2.57 -1.88
CA GLN A 32 -10.72 3.01 -2.50
C GLN A 32 -11.74 3.49 -1.47
N PHE A 33 -11.87 2.76 -0.37
CA PHE A 33 -12.78 3.12 0.71
C PHE A 33 -12.32 4.42 1.39
N VAL A 34 -11.05 4.50 1.78
CA VAL A 34 -10.47 5.70 2.42
C VAL A 34 -10.55 6.92 1.49
N GLY A 35 -10.35 6.74 0.18
CA GLY A 35 -10.45 7.84 -0.79
C GLY A 35 -11.86 8.38 -1.02
N ASN A 36 -12.89 7.59 -0.74
CA ASN A 36 -14.28 7.99 -0.94
C ASN A 36 -14.90 8.67 0.30
N TYR A 37 -14.29 8.56 1.47
CA TYR A 37 -14.83 9.06 2.73
C TYR A 37 -13.82 9.94 3.46
N LEU A 38 -14.27 11.12 3.89
CA LEU A 38 -13.49 12.05 4.75
C LEU A 38 -13.06 11.40 6.08
N LEU A 39 -13.89 10.50 6.59
CA LEU A 39 -13.60 9.63 7.74
C LEU A 39 -13.98 8.21 7.31
N PRO A 40 -13.01 7.29 7.19
CA PRO A 40 -13.27 5.91 6.78
C PRO A 40 -13.90 5.11 7.93
N ILE A 41 -15.10 5.51 8.33
CA ILE A 41 -15.89 4.82 9.35
C ILE A 41 -17.02 4.09 8.63
N PHE A 42 -17.16 2.80 8.90
CA PHE A 42 -18.29 2.02 8.42
C PHE A 42 -18.82 1.11 9.53
N GLN A 43 -20.11 0.88 9.51
CA GLN A 43 -20.78 0.01 10.45
C GLN A 43 -20.84 -1.39 9.86
N LEU A 44 -20.44 -2.37 10.68
CA LEU A 44 -20.54 -3.78 10.34
C LEU A 44 -21.92 -4.32 10.73
N GLU A 45 -22.41 -5.27 9.98
CA GLU A 45 -23.54 -6.11 10.41
C GLU A 45 -23.14 -6.96 11.64
N ALA A 46 -24.11 -7.33 12.46
CA ALA A 46 -23.84 -8.02 13.75
C ALA A 46 -23.02 -9.31 13.55
N GLU A 47 -23.30 -10.08 12.52
CA GLU A 47 -22.58 -11.32 12.20
C GLU A 47 -21.14 -11.04 11.76
N GLN A 48 -20.92 -10.04 10.91
CA GLN A 48 -19.59 -9.62 10.47
C GLN A 48 -18.75 -9.09 11.65
N ALA A 49 -19.38 -8.32 12.55
CA ALA A 49 -18.73 -7.80 13.76
C ALA A 49 -18.30 -8.94 14.69
N ASP A 50 -19.14 -9.95 14.90
CA ASP A 50 -18.84 -11.12 15.71
C ASP A 50 -17.67 -11.93 15.16
N TYR A 51 -17.65 -12.21 13.85
CA TYR A 51 -16.54 -12.90 13.19
C TYR A 51 -15.23 -12.11 13.31
N LEU A 52 -15.27 -10.80 13.06
CA LEU A 52 -14.09 -9.96 13.15
C LEU A 52 -13.56 -9.91 14.59
N GLN A 53 -14.44 -9.79 15.57
CA GLN A 53 -14.07 -9.78 16.98
C GLN A 53 -13.41 -11.10 17.40
N LYS A 54 -13.98 -12.25 17.01
CA LYS A 54 -13.41 -13.58 17.29
C LYS A 54 -12.02 -13.72 16.67
N THR A 55 -11.85 -13.23 15.43
CA THR A 55 -10.56 -13.26 14.74
C THR A 55 -9.53 -12.38 15.45
N LEU A 56 -9.91 -11.18 15.91
CA LEU A 56 -9.02 -10.30 16.67
C LEU A 56 -8.61 -10.90 18.01
N VAL A 57 -9.53 -11.54 18.72
CA VAL A 57 -9.22 -12.25 19.99
C VAL A 57 -8.24 -13.40 19.74
N LEU A 58 -8.48 -14.21 18.70
CA LEU A 58 -7.56 -15.29 18.33
C LEU A 58 -6.19 -14.73 17.94
N PHE A 59 -6.15 -13.65 17.15
CA PHE A 59 -4.92 -13.01 16.73
C PHE A 59 -4.11 -12.51 17.95
N SER A 60 -4.75 -11.78 18.87
CA SER A 60 -4.07 -11.26 20.08
C SER A 60 -3.51 -12.38 20.95
N SER A 61 -4.26 -13.47 21.15
CA SER A 61 -3.78 -14.61 21.93
C SER A 61 -2.54 -15.25 21.32
N ARG A 62 -2.43 -15.31 20.00
CA ARG A 62 -1.27 -15.92 19.32
C ARG A 62 -0.05 -15.01 19.23
N LEU A 63 -0.22 -13.69 19.37
CA LEU A 63 0.90 -12.76 19.45
C LEU A 63 1.74 -12.95 20.71
N GLU A 64 1.11 -13.33 21.83
CA GLU A 64 1.75 -13.45 23.14
C GLU A 64 2.44 -14.83 23.35
N GLU A 65 2.06 -15.84 22.57
CA GLU A 65 2.59 -17.19 22.72
C GLU A 65 3.89 -17.40 21.94
N LEU A 66 4.91 -17.99 22.60
CA LEU A 66 6.18 -18.39 21.97
C LEU A 66 6.04 -19.81 21.40
N HIS A 67 5.75 -19.91 20.11
CA HIS A 67 5.66 -21.18 19.38
C HIS A 67 6.65 -21.23 18.21
N LEU A 68 7.08 -22.44 17.86
CA LEU A 68 7.97 -22.69 16.71
C LEU A 68 7.43 -22.08 15.39
N TYR A 69 6.12 -22.10 15.20
CA TYR A 69 5.44 -21.61 13.99
C TYR A 69 4.73 -20.27 14.19
N ARG A 70 5.03 -19.52 15.24
CA ARG A 70 4.37 -18.26 15.60
C ARG A 70 4.28 -17.30 14.43
N ASP A 71 5.39 -17.03 13.76
CA ASP A 71 5.44 -16.06 12.66
C ASP A 71 4.59 -16.49 11.47
N GLY A 72 4.56 -17.78 11.16
CA GLY A 72 3.67 -18.33 10.15
C GLY A 72 2.19 -18.16 10.52
N ILE A 73 1.84 -18.52 11.75
CA ILE A 73 0.45 -18.40 12.27
C ILE A 73 0.00 -16.94 12.26
N VAL A 74 0.82 -16.03 12.80
CA VAL A 74 0.53 -14.60 12.83
C VAL A 74 0.34 -14.04 11.41
N ARG A 75 1.20 -14.43 10.46
CA ARG A 75 1.11 -14.01 9.05
C ARG A 75 -0.22 -14.43 8.41
N HIS A 76 -0.64 -15.68 8.62
CA HIS A 76 -1.89 -16.20 8.04
C HIS A 76 -3.13 -15.59 8.72
N LEU A 77 -3.10 -15.40 10.04
CA LEU A 77 -4.17 -14.73 10.76
C LEU A 77 -4.30 -13.25 10.36
N CYS A 78 -3.18 -12.57 10.19
CA CYS A 78 -3.16 -11.20 9.68
C CYS A 78 -3.75 -11.12 8.27
N SER A 79 -3.35 -12.04 7.38
CA SER A 79 -3.89 -12.13 6.03
C SER A 79 -5.40 -12.41 6.03
N PHE A 80 -5.86 -13.32 6.89
CA PHE A 80 -7.27 -13.65 7.04
C PHE A 80 -8.09 -12.46 7.55
N LEU A 81 -7.59 -11.75 8.57
CA LEU A 81 -8.22 -10.53 9.10
C LEU A 81 -8.37 -9.46 8.02
N LEU A 82 -7.29 -9.22 7.24
CA LEU A 82 -7.30 -8.25 6.15
C LEU A 82 -8.31 -8.63 5.04
N LEU A 83 -8.44 -9.93 4.72
CA LEU A 83 -9.44 -10.40 3.76
C LEU A 83 -10.86 -10.21 4.27
N GLN A 84 -11.13 -10.50 5.55
CA GLN A 84 -12.45 -10.25 6.16
C GLN A 84 -12.83 -8.77 6.10
N MET A 85 -11.88 -7.87 6.41
CA MET A 85 -12.08 -6.43 6.31
C MET A 85 -12.36 -6.02 4.85
N ALA A 86 -11.59 -6.55 3.90
CA ALA A 86 -11.77 -6.25 2.48
C ALA A 86 -13.13 -6.73 1.96
N ASP A 87 -13.59 -7.90 2.39
CA ASP A 87 -14.90 -8.44 2.02
C ASP A 87 -16.04 -7.58 2.59
N ALA A 88 -15.97 -7.19 3.87
CA ALA A 88 -16.95 -6.29 4.48
C ALA A 88 -17.02 -4.93 3.75
N LEU A 89 -15.87 -4.37 3.38
CA LEU A 89 -15.78 -3.14 2.58
C LEU A 89 -16.36 -3.32 1.18
N TYR A 90 -16.13 -4.46 0.55
CA TYR A 90 -16.65 -4.76 -0.77
C TYR A 90 -18.17 -4.89 -0.76
N GLN A 91 -18.75 -5.60 0.21
CA GLN A 91 -20.20 -5.74 0.37
C GLN A 91 -20.86 -4.39 0.61
N LYS A 92 -20.30 -3.55 1.49
CA LYS A 92 -20.82 -2.20 1.75
C LYS A 92 -20.75 -1.29 0.51
N ASN A 93 -19.66 -1.39 -0.26
CA ASN A 93 -19.56 -0.68 -1.53
C ASN A 93 -20.60 -1.15 -2.55
N ARG A 94 -20.97 -2.42 -2.59
CA ARG A 94 -22.04 -2.92 -3.48
C ARG A 94 -23.41 -2.36 -3.12
N GLU A 95 -23.71 -2.22 -1.85
CA GLU A 95 -25.00 -1.66 -1.39
C GLU A 95 -25.10 -0.15 -1.71
N THR A 96 -23.98 0.58 -1.63
CA THR A 96 -23.93 2.02 -1.92
C THR A 96 -23.76 2.35 -3.40
N THR A 97 -23.27 1.41 -4.20
CA THR A 97 -23.02 1.61 -5.63
C THR A 97 -23.88 0.68 -6.47
N GLY A 98 -25.15 1.02 -6.64
CA GLY A 98 -25.93 0.61 -7.80
C GLY A 98 -25.34 1.13 -9.14
N PHE A 99 -24.26 1.88 -9.07
CA PHE A 99 -23.41 2.32 -10.16
C PHE A 99 -21.96 2.06 -9.74
N ALA A 100 -21.37 0.96 -10.23
CA ALA A 100 -19.94 0.81 -10.26
C ALA A 100 -19.36 2.04 -10.98
N ASN A 101 -18.93 3.03 -10.23
CA ASN A 101 -18.54 4.31 -10.77
C ASN A 101 -17.36 4.08 -11.72
N ARG A 102 -17.50 4.45 -12.99
CA ARG A 102 -16.46 4.35 -14.03
C ARG A 102 -15.09 4.85 -13.50
N SER A 103 -15.09 5.84 -12.61
CA SER A 103 -13.91 6.37 -11.95
C SER A 103 -13.21 5.31 -11.07
N THR A 104 -13.95 4.49 -10.35
CA THR A 104 -13.43 3.41 -9.52
C THR A 104 -12.79 2.30 -10.35
N GLU A 105 -13.42 1.94 -11.46
CA GLU A 105 -12.87 0.96 -12.38
C GLU A 105 -11.58 1.46 -13.05
N ILE A 106 -11.58 2.72 -13.50
CA ILE A 106 -10.38 3.38 -14.05
C ILE A 106 -9.26 3.39 -13.00
N PHE A 107 -9.55 3.75 -11.76
CA PHE A 107 -8.56 3.77 -10.69
C PHE A 107 -8.00 2.38 -10.40
N ARG A 108 -8.82 1.33 -10.36
CA ARG A 108 -8.38 -0.07 -10.20
C ARG A 108 -7.44 -0.49 -11.32
N ASN A 109 -7.81 -0.18 -12.57
CA ASN A 109 -6.99 -0.49 -13.73
C ASN A 109 -5.68 0.31 -13.72
N PHE A 110 -5.72 1.59 -13.31
CA PHE A 110 -4.53 2.40 -13.09
C PHE A 110 -3.59 1.76 -12.06
N LYS A 111 -4.09 1.33 -10.91
CA LYS A 111 -3.27 0.69 -9.86
C LYS A 111 -2.60 -0.59 -10.36
N ARG A 112 -3.32 -1.39 -11.13
CA ARG A 112 -2.75 -2.61 -11.74
C ARG A 112 -1.62 -2.28 -12.70
N LEU A 113 -1.84 -1.30 -13.61
CA LEU A 113 -0.79 -0.84 -14.52
C LEU A 113 0.40 -0.24 -13.77
N LEU A 114 0.14 0.53 -12.71
CA LEU A 114 1.17 1.14 -11.91
C LEU A 114 2.12 0.10 -11.32
N VAL A 115 1.60 -0.92 -10.65
CA VAL A 115 2.42 -1.99 -10.03
C VAL A 115 3.28 -2.72 -11.05
N HIS A 116 2.80 -2.89 -12.29
CA HIS A 116 3.55 -3.59 -13.32
C HIS A 116 4.57 -2.73 -14.05
N HIS A 117 4.40 -1.40 -14.06
CA HIS A 117 5.18 -0.55 -14.95
C HIS A 117 5.91 0.62 -14.26
N TYR A 118 5.75 0.83 -12.94
CA TYR A 118 6.30 2.02 -12.27
C TYR A 118 7.83 2.14 -12.38
N ARG A 119 8.57 1.03 -12.52
CA ARG A 119 10.03 1.05 -12.69
C ARG A 119 10.46 1.64 -14.03
N GLU A 120 9.71 1.35 -15.09
CA GLU A 120 10.05 1.75 -16.46
C GLU A 120 9.32 3.02 -16.89
N GLN A 121 8.14 3.27 -16.34
CA GLN A 121 7.21 4.29 -16.82
C GLN A 121 6.88 5.31 -15.72
N HIS A 122 7.61 6.41 -15.74
CA HIS A 122 7.45 7.48 -14.73
C HIS A 122 6.46 8.57 -15.16
N ASN A 123 5.97 8.53 -16.41
CA ASN A 123 5.10 9.57 -16.97
C ASN A 123 3.62 9.13 -16.90
N ILE A 124 2.77 10.06 -16.47
CA ILE A 124 1.32 9.87 -16.43
C ILE A 124 0.73 9.54 -17.80
N SER A 125 1.32 10.04 -18.89
CA SER A 125 0.82 9.81 -20.27
C SER A 125 0.71 8.34 -20.58
N PHE A 126 1.73 7.55 -20.23
CA PHE A 126 1.71 6.11 -20.44
C PHE A 126 0.48 5.42 -19.83
N TYR A 127 0.15 5.77 -18.59
CA TYR A 127 -1.01 5.20 -17.89
C TYR A 127 -2.33 5.66 -18.47
N ALA A 128 -2.42 6.93 -18.82
CA ALA A 128 -3.61 7.52 -19.43
C ALA A 128 -3.91 6.89 -20.81
N ASP A 129 -2.88 6.72 -21.64
CA ASP A 129 -2.98 6.10 -22.98
C ASP A 129 -3.41 4.64 -22.87
N ARG A 130 -2.84 3.87 -21.94
CA ARG A 130 -3.24 2.48 -21.69
C ARG A 130 -4.67 2.33 -21.17
N LEU A 131 -5.20 3.35 -20.53
CA LEU A 131 -6.57 3.41 -20.02
C LEU A 131 -7.54 4.07 -21.03
N HIS A 132 -7.05 4.51 -22.18
CA HIS A 132 -7.82 5.21 -23.21
C HIS A 132 -8.56 6.45 -22.68
N ILE A 133 -7.88 7.24 -21.84
CA ILE A 133 -8.39 8.48 -21.25
C ILE A 133 -7.33 9.59 -21.30
N SER A 134 -7.77 10.83 -21.08
CA SER A 134 -6.83 11.96 -20.98
C SER A 134 -6.07 11.95 -19.66
N THR A 135 -4.84 12.49 -19.66
CA THR A 135 -4.01 12.68 -18.46
C THR A 135 -4.70 13.54 -17.40
N THR A 136 -5.45 14.55 -17.83
CA THR A 136 -6.25 15.41 -16.94
C THR A 136 -7.35 14.62 -16.25
N TYR A 137 -8.03 13.74 -16.97
CA TYR A 137 -9.10 12.91 -16.41
C TYR A 137 -8.54 11.88 -15.41
N LEU A 138 -7.43 11.22 -15.76
CA LEU A 138 -6.73 10.30 -14.84
C LEU A 138 -6.27 11.03 -13.57
N SER A 139 -5.63 12.19 -13.70
CA SER A 139 -5.18 13.02 -12.56
C SER A 139 -6.33 13.35 -11.62
N ARG A 140 -7.48 13.76 -12.18
CA ARG A 140 -8.67 14.09 -11.41
C ARG A 140 -9.21 12.89 -10.65
N ILE A 141 -9.33 11.72 -11.31
CA ILE A 141 -9.79 10.48 -10.67
C ILE A 141 -8.87 10.09 -9.52
N VAL A 142 -7.56 9.98 -9.78
CA VAL A 142 -6.58 9.56 -8.78
C VAL A 142 -6.58 10.52 -7.60
N ARG A 143 -6.59 11.84 -7.85
CA ARG A 143 -6.60 12.83 -6.78
C ARG A 143 -7.89 12.84 -5.96
N ASN A 144 -9.04 12.64 -6.61
CA ASN A 144 -10.32 12.58 -5.90
C ASN A 144 -10.42 11.33 -5.00
N ILE A 145 -9.85 10.19 -5.43
CA ILE A 145 -9.92 8.95 -4.67
C ILE A 145 -8.85 8.90 -3.57
N THR A 146 -7.63 9.40 -3.83
CA THR A 146 -6.49 9.19 -2.93
C THR A 146 -6.01 10.45 -2.21
N GLY A 147 -6.47 11.63 -2.63
CA GLY A 147 -5.92 12.91 -2.19
C GLY A 147 -4.56 13.26 -2.81
N HIS A 148 -3.93 12.34 -3.54
CA HIS A 148 -2.57 12.47 -4.08
C HIS A 148 -2.54 12.45 -5.61
N THR A 149 -1.43 12.91 -6.18
CA THR A 149 -1.24 12.92 -7.64
C THR A 149 -0.77 11.53 -8.13
N VAL A 150 -0.90 11.27 -9.44
CA VAL A 150 -0.32 10.08 -10.08
C VAL A 150 1.19 10.00 -9.85
N CYS A 151 1.89 11.13 -10.04
CA CYS A 151 3.34 11.19 -9.81
C CYS A 151 3.73 10.89 -8.35
N PHE A 152 2.89 11.24 -7.39
CA PHE A 152 3.09 10.86 -5.99
C PHE A 152 3.12 9.34 -5.86
N HIS A 153 2.12 8.62 -6.37
CA HIS A 153 2.05 7.16 -6.29
C HIS A 153 3.22 6.46 -6.98
N ILE A 154 3.63 6.93 -8.17
CA ILE A 154 4.82 6.42 -8.86
C ILE A 154 6.06 6.61 -7.98
N SER A 155 6.24 7.81 -7.43
CA SER A 155 7.41 8.16 -6.66
C SER A 155 7.50 7.44 -5.32
N GLU A 156 6.38 7.08 -4.69
CA GLU A 156 6.38 6.27 -3.47
C GLU A 156 6.87 4.84 -3.74
N LEU A 157 6.36 4.20 -4.81
CA LEU A 157 6.82 2.85 -5.19
C LEU A 157 8.31 2.84 -5.55
N LEU A 158 8.77 3.81 -6.35
CA LEU A 158 10.18 3.95 -6.69
C LEU A 158 11.06 4.16 -5.45
N CYS A 159 10.60 4.96 -4.49
CA CYS A 159 11.34 5.20 -3.25
C CYS A 159 11.41 3.96 -2.37
N ALA A 160 10.31 3.21 -2.25
CA ALA A 160 10.27 1.96 -1.49
C ALA A 160 11.23 0.92 -2.09
N ASP A 161 11.19 0.73 -3.43
CA ASP A 161 12.11 -0.15 -4.13
C ASP A 161 13.57 0.29 -4.00
N ALA A 162 13.84 1.59 -4.16
CA ALA A 162 15.19 2.13 -4.00
C ALA A 162 15.77 1.83 -2.61
N ARG A 163 14.97 2.01 -1.55
CA ARG A 163 15.36 1.65 -0.19
C ARG A 163 15.69 0.16 -0.10
N LYS A 164 14.80 -0.70 -0.59
CA LYS A 164 14.99 -2.16 -0.58
C LYS A 164 16.27 -2.57 -1.33
N LEU A 165 16.51 -2.03 -2.52
CA LEU A 165 17.71 -2.35 -3.30
C LEU A 165 18.98 -1.85 -2.60
N LEU A 166 18.96 -0.66 -2.00
CA LEU A 166 20.09 -0.13 -1.23
C LEU A 166 20.37 -0.94 0.04
N GLU A 167 19.34 -1.50 0.65
CA GLU A 167 19.44 -2.27 1.89
C GLU A 167 19.75 -3.74 1.67
N CYS A 168 19.21 -4.36 0.63
CA CYS A 168 19.23 -5.80 0.46
C CYS A 168 20.17 -6.29 -0.63
N THR A 169 20.86 -5.40 -1.37
CA THR A 169 21.75 -5.77 -2.46
C THR A 169 23.06 -5.00 -2.43
N ASP A 170 24.10 -5.57 -3.05
CA ASP A 170 25.41 -4.93 -3.24
C ASP A 170 25.50 -4.13 -4.55
N LYS A 171 24.37 -3.96 -5.28
CA LYS A 171 24.32 -3.18 -6.52
C LYS A 171 24.83 -1.76 -6.27
N ASP A 172 25.61 -1.25 -7.20
CA ASP A 172 26.03 0.14 -7.12
C ASP A 172 24.86 1.10 -7.38
N VAL A 173 25.08 2.39 -7.09
CA VAL A 173 24.01 3.39 -7.20
C VAL A 173 23.58 3.60 -8.66
N LYS A 174 24.48 3.38 -9.60
CA LYS A 174 24.19 3.49 -11.03
C LYS A 174 23.32 2.30 -11.49
N GLU A 175 23.67 1.09 -11.09
CA GLU A 175 22.87 -0.11 -11.37
C GLU A 175 21.45 0.00 -10.83
N ILE A 176 21.30 0.56 -9.61
CA ILE A 176 19.97 0.82 -9.01
C ILE A 176 19.20 1.87 -9.82
N ALA A 177 19.88 2.95 -10.26
CA ALA A 177 19.24 3.97 -11.08
C ALA A 177 18.74 3.39 -12.40
N ASP A 178 19.55 2.57 -13.06
CA ASP A 178 19.21 1.91 -14.32
C ASP A 178 18.04 0.93 -14.14
N GLU A 179 18.05 0.12 -13.07
CA GLU A 179 16.95 -0.84 -12.74
C GLU A 179 15.63 -0.16 -12.45
N LEU A 180 15.69 1.05 -11.87
CA LEU A 180 14.50 1.84 -11.55
C LEU A 180 14.11 2.81 -12.67
N GLY A 181 14.70 2.68 -13.86
CA GLY A 181 14.34 3.43 -15.06
C GLY A 181 14.71 4.92 -15.02
N PHE A 182 15.69 5.32 -14.23
CA PHE A 182 16.20 6.67 -14.26
C PHE A 182 17.22 6.85 -15.38
N SER A 183 17.23 8.05 -16.00
CA SER A 183 18.15 8.37 -17.10
C SER A 183 19.62 8.30 -16.71
N ASP A 184 19.93 8.58 -15.45
CA ASP A 184 21.27 8.54 -14.90
C ASP A 184 21.25 8.55 -13.37
N GLN A 185 22.43 8.21 -12.79
CA GLN A 185 22.65 8.20 -11.35
C GLN A 185 22.39 9.56 -10.67
N SER A 186 22.63 10.67 -11.35
CA SER A 186 22.47 12.01 -10.78
C SER A 186 20.99 12.36 -10.61
N VAL A 187 20.17 12.01 -11.59
CA VAL A 187 18.70 12.18 -11.53
C VAL A 187 18.13 11.32 -10.42
N PHE A 188 18.53 10.06 -10.35
CA PHE A 188 18.16 9.17 -9.24
C PHE A 188 18.59 9.73 -7.88
N GLY A 189 19.83 10.18 -7.75
CA GLY A 189 20.36 10.74 -6.51
C GLY A 189 19.54 11.94 -6.02
N LYS A 190 19.21 12.88 -6.92
CA LYS A 190 18.34 14.03 -6.60
C LYS A 190 16.93 13.60 -6.19
N PHE A 191 16.36 12.65 -6.89
CA PHE A 191 15.06 12.06 -6.55
C PHE A 191 15.08 11.47 -5.14
N PHE A 192 16.07 10.61 -4.86
CA PHE A 192 16.19 9.91 -3.58
C PHE A 192 16.42 10.86 -2.40
N VAL A 193 17.32 11.87 -2.55
CA VAL A 193 17.53 12.91 -1.54
C VAL A 193 16.23 13.68 -1.26
N ARG A 194 15.48 14.06 -2.29
CA ARG A 194 14.21 14.77 -2.11
C ARG A 194 13.18 13.94 -1.33
N LYS A 195 13.20 12.61 -1.48
CA LYS A 195 12.26 11.70 -0.81
C LYS A 195 12.68 11.29 0.59
N THR A 196 13.98 11.14 0.85
CA THR A 196 14.50 10.55 2.09
C THR A 196 15.32 11.52 2.95
N GLY A 197 15.72 12.65 2.40
CA GLY A 197 16.65 13.58 3.03
C GLY A 197 18.12 13.15 2.99
N LEU A 198 18.43 11.95 2.50
CA LEU A 198 19.78 11.38 2.47
C LEU A 198 20.19 11.00 1.05
N SER A 199 21.51 11.11 0.74
CA SER A 199 21.99 10.52 -0.51
C SER A 199 21.95 8.99 -0.46
N PRO A 200 21.82 8.29 -1.61
CA PRO A 200 21.79 6.84 -1.66
C PRO A 200 22.95 6.17 -0.92
N LEU A 201 24.17 6.69 -1.06
CA LEU A 201 25.35 6.19 -0.37
C LEU A 201 25.28 6.38 1.15
N LYS A 202 24.86 7.58 1.61
CA LYS A 202 24.68 7.83 3.05
C LYS A 202 23.58 6.96 3.64
N TYR A 203 22.50 6.73 2.88
CA TYR A 203 21.40 5.86 3.29
C TYR A 203 21.90 4.42 3.48
N ARG A 204 22.68 3.88 2.54
CA ARG A 204 23.29 2.55 2.63
C ARG A 204 24.23 2.42 3.82
N MET A 205 25.11 3.41 4.07
CA MET A 205 26.05 3.38 5.17
C MET A 205 25.39 3.37 6.55
N ARG A 206 24.28 4.09 6.71
CA ARG A 206 23.55 4.16 7.99
C ARG A 206 23.09 2.79 8.50
N ARG A 207 22.84 1.85 7.62
CA ARG A 207 22.50 0.46 8.00
C ARG A 207 23.66 -0.24 8.74
N TRP A 208 24.88 -0.02 8.32
CA TRP A 208 26.06 -0.66 8.92
C TRP A 208 26.36 -0.13 10.34
N GLU A 209 25.88 1.07 10.68
CA GLU A 209 26.05 1.67 12.01
C GLU A 209 25.00 1.16 13.02
N VAL A 210 23.83 0.73 12.56
CA VAL A 210 22.74 0.20 13.43
C VAL A 210 22.91 -1.29 13.71
N SER A 211 23.75 -2.00 12.95
CA SER A 211 24.00 -3.44 13.10
C SER A 211 25.27 -3.75 13.94
N LYS A 212 25.88 -2.74 14.58
CA LYS A 212 26.92 -2.88 15.59
C LYS A 212 26.37 -2.52 16.97
#